data_eefcf205b0f605f79aa8b45665287048
#
_entry.id   eefcf205b0f605f79aa8b45665287048
#
_cell.length_a   1.000
_cell.length_b   1.000
_cell.length_c   1.000
_cell.angle_alpha   90.00
_cell.angle_beta   90.00
_cell.angle_gamma   90.00
#
_symmetry.space_group_name_H-M   'P 1'
#
loop_
_entity.id
_entity.type
_entity.pdbx_description
1 polymer ?
#
loop_
_entity_poly.entity_id
_entity_poly.type
_entity_poly.pdbx_seq_one_letter_code
_entity_poly.pdbx_strand_id
1 'polypeptide(L)'
;THPKFKQIADEILYLSSQDVQLNEKDTLEITAQEALDQGVVSSETLIYQLYLARKFLKELGIPDEVLRFRQHLPGEMAHYALDCWDVECLTDQYGWVEIIGIADRGDYDLTAHSQFSNEELSIYIEFDEPKLVSKTIVKPNLKLFGPAFKGDSPKIKTYIESLSDDEVIALKEQIESEGKFILELDN
;
A
#
# COMPACT_ATOMS: atom_id res chain seq x y z
N THR A 1 6.77 2.85 -5.76
CA THR A 1 7.35 2.46 -7.06
C THR A 1 8.75 1.88 -6.86
N HIS A 2 9.08 0.78 -7.56
CA HIS A 2 10.39 0.15 -7.47
C HIS A 2 11.30 0.59 -8.65
N PRO A 3 12.52 1.12 -8.41
CA PRO A 3 13.33 1.75 -9.46
C PRO A 3 13.73 0.81 -10.62
N LYS A 4 13.76 -0.50 -10.37
CA LYS A 4 14.12 -1.51 -11.38
C LYS A 4 12.90 -2.22 -11.97
N PHE A 5 11.68 -1.87 -11.59
CA PHE A 5 10.46 -2.56 -12.05
C PHE A 5 10.33 -2.55 -13.58
N LYS A 6 10.60 -1.42 -14.21
CA LYS A 6 10.56 -1.30 -15.68
C LYS A 6 11.46 -2.27 -16.42
N GLN A 7 12.51 -2.79 -15.77
CA GLN A 7 13.42 -3.76 -16.38
C GLN A 7 12.84 -5.17 -16.43
N ILE A 8 11.79 -5.42 -15.65
CA ILE A 8 11.15 -6.73 -15.52
C ILE A 8 9.67 -6.71 -15.89
N ALA A 9 9.16 -5.57 -16.36
CA ALA A 9 7.73 -5.38 -16.63
C ALA A 9 7.14 -6.45 -17.58
N ASP A 10 7.93 -6.91 -18.57
CA ASP A 10 7.55 -7.90 -19.56
C ASP A 10 7.90 -9.36 -19.15
N GLU A 11 8.50 -9.56 -17.98
CA GLU A 11 8.84 -10.89 -17.50
C GLU A 11 7.59 -11.66 -17.08
N ILE A 12 7.52 -12.93 -17.48
CA ILE A 12 6.38 -13.81 -17.16
C ILE A 12 6.53 -14.37 -15.75
N LEU A 13 5.44 -14.34 -15.00
CA LEU A 13 5.29 -14.98 -13.69
C LEU A 13 4.17 -16.02 -13.74
N TYR A 14 4.31 -17.08 -12.95
CA TYR A 14 3.34 -18.17 -12.81
C TYR A 14 2.70 -18.06 -11.42
N LEU A 15 1.51 -17.42 -11.35
CA LEU A 15 0.90 -16.98 -10.10
C LEU A 15 -0.36 -17.81 -9.77
N SER A 16 -0.36 -18.49 -8.63
CA SER A 16 -1.54 -19.08 -8.02
C SER A 16 -2.11 -18.09 -7.00
N SER A 17 -2.87 -17.09 -7.51
CA SER A 17 -3.50 -16.06 -6.69
C SER A 17 -4.64 -16.61 -5.83
N GLN A 18 -5.15 -15.81 -4.90
CA GLN A 18 -6.34 -16.18 -4.10
C GLN A 18 -7.52 -16.56 -5.00
N ASP A 19 -7.78 -15.77 -6.06
CA ASP A 19 -8.86 -16.04 -7.01
C ASP A 19 -8.68 -17.37 -7.74
N VAL A 20 -7.45 -17.67 -8.17
CA VAL A 20 -7.09 -18.96 -8.79
C VAL A 20 -7.37 -20.12 -7.84
N GLN A 21 -6.92 -20.02 -6.60
CA GLN A 21 -7.07 -21.08 -5.60
C GLN A 21 -8.54 -21.30 -5.20
N LEU A 22 -9.29 -20.23 -4.96
CA LEU A 22 -10.68 -20.29 -4.50
C LEU A 22 -11.64 -20.77 -5.58
N ASN A 23 -11.33 -20.53 -6.85
CA ASN A 23 -12.16 -20.92 -7.99
C ASN A 23 -11.62 -22.12 -8.76
N GLU A 24 -10.62 -22.83 -8.23
CA GLU A 24 -9.99 -24.01 -8.83
C GLU A 24 -9.57 -23.79 -10.30
N LYS A 25 -9.03 -22.58 -10.58
CA LYS A 25 -8.54 -22.20 -11.90
C LYS A 25 -7.10 -22.64 -12.12
N ASP A 26 -6.69 -22.66 -13.38
CA ASP A 26 -5.28 -22.84 -13.72
C ASP A 26 -4.42 -21.67 -13.23
N THR A 27 -3.16 -21.96 -12.92
CA THR A 27 -2.17 -20.93 -12.56
C THR A 27 -2.11 -19.85 -13.64
N LEU A 28 -2.10 -18.59 -13.24
CA LEU A 28 -1.99 -17.46 -14.15
C LEU A 28 -0.57 -17.43 -14.73
N GLU A 29 -0.48 -17.45 -16.06
CA GLU A 29 0.74 -17.07 -16.78
C GLU A 29 0.56 -15.61 -17.22
N ILE A 30 1.27 -14.67 -16.58
CA ILE A 30 0.99 -13.24 -16.67
C ILE A 30 2.29 -12.45 -16.58
N THR A 31 2.39 -11.33 -17.29
CA THR A 31 3.55 -10.44 -17.16
C THR A 31 3.55 -9.73 -15.81
N ALA A 32 4.73 -9.29 -15.38
CA ALA A 32 4.88 -8.51 -14.15
C ALA A 32 4.04 -7.23 -14.18
N GLN A 33 3.94 -6.56 -15.34
CA GLN A 33 3.11 -5.37 -15.51
C GLN A 33 1.62 -5.69 -15.41
N GLU A 34 1.15 -6.74 -16.09
CA GLU A 34 -0.25 -7.15 -16.02
C GLU A 34 -0.66 -7.59 -14.62
N ALA A 35 0.24 -8.27 -13.88
CA ALA A 35 -0.01 -8.67 -12.50
C ALA A 35 -0.23 -7.45 -11.58
N LEU A 36 0.49 -6.36 -11.83
CA LEU A 36 0.31 -5.08 -11.13
C LEU A 36 -1.00 -4.40 -11.53
N ASP A 37 -1.23 -4.25 -12.86
CA ASP A 37 -2.38 -3.53 -13.40
C ASP A 37 -3.72 -4.17 -13.03
N GLN A 38 -3.74 -5.49 -12.94
CA GLN A 38 -4.91 -6.27 -12.52
C GLN A 38 -5.05 -6.39 -11.00
N GLY A 39 -4.08 -5.88 -10.23
CA GLY A 39 -4.08 -5.96 -8.78
C GLY A 39 -3.91 -7.39 -8.23
N VAL A 40 -3.34 -8.30 -9.02
CA VAL A 40 -3.03 -9.67 -8.58
C VAL A 40 -1.96 -9.68 -7.51
N VAL A 41 -0.96 -8.79 -7.64
CA VAL A 41 0.09 -8.55 -6.66
C VAL A 41 0.05 -7.09 -6.24
N SER A 42 0.18 -6.81 -4.95
CA SER A 42 -0.10 -5.51 -4.32
C SER A 42 0.86 -4.39 -4.70
N SER A 43 2.10 -4.70 -5.08
CA SER A 43 3.12 -3.67 -5.32
C SER A 43 4.22 -4.09 -6.30
N GLU A 44 4.82 -3.09 -6.99
CA GLU A 44 6.01 -3.29 -7.84
C GLU A 44 7.17 -3.93 -7.07
N THR A 45 7.33 -3.58 -5.80
CA THR A 45 8.40 -4.12 -4.95
C THR A 45 8.20 -5.61 -4.71
N LEU A 46 6.99 -6.03 -4.40
CA LEU A 46 6.67 -7.44 -4.18
C LEU A 46 6.85 -8.26 -5.46
N ILE A 47 6.35 -7.76 -6.59
CA ILE A 47 6.56 -8.39 -7.91
C ILE A 47 8.06 -8.54 -8.21
N TYR A 48 8.85 -7.51 -7.93
CA TYR A 48 10.30 -7.57 -8.16
C TYR A 48 10.96 -8.65 -7.30
N GLN A 49 10.52 -8.85 -6.06
CA GLN A 49 11.04 -9.93 -5.20
C GLN A 49 10.61 -11.31 -5.70
N LEU A 50 9.37 -11.49 -6.16
CA LEU A 50 8.92 -12.73 -6.79
C LEU A 50 9.78 -13.07 -8.02
N TYR A 51 10.03 -12.09 -8.88
CA TYR A 51 10.93 -12.26 -10.02
C TYR A 51 12.35 -12.65 -9.62
N LEU A 52 12.93 -12.00 -8.60
CA LEU A 52 14.26 -12.33 -8.10
C LEU A 52 14.33 -13.76 -7.54
N ALA A 53 13.30 -14.17 -6.80
CA ALA A 53 13.21 -15.54 -6.29
C ALA A 53 13.20 -16.55 -7.43
N ARG A 54 12.34 -16.33 -8.45
CA ARG A 54 12.32 -17.19 -9.65
C ARG A 54 13.66 -17.24 -10.34
N LYS A 55 14.27 -16.07 -10.59
CA LYS A 55 15.56 -16.00 -11.25
C LYS A 55 16.64 -16.77 -10.48
N PHE A 56 16.69 -16.57 -9.16
CA PHE A 56 17.64 -17.28 -8.29
C PHE A 56 17.46 -18.80 -8.37
N LEU A 57 16.23 -19.28 -8.29
CA LEU A 57 15.93 -20.72 -8.34
C LEU A 57 16.28 -21.32 -9.71
N LYS A 58 16.04 -20.59 -10.80
CA LYS A 58 16.47 -21.02 -12.15
C LYS A 58 18.00 -21.11 -12.27
N GLU A 59 18.74 -20.16 -11.70
CA GLU A 59 20.20 -20.21 -11.67
C GLU A 59 20.72 -21.42 -10.85
N LEU A 60 19.96 -21.89 -9.87
CA LEU A 60 20.24 -23.13 -9.13
C LEU A 60 19.85 -24.41 -9.90
N GLY A 61 19.23 -24.27 -11.09
CA GLY A 61 18.83 -25.40 -11.93
C GLY A 61 17.43 -25.96 -11.63
N ILE A 62 16.58 -25.22 -10.86
CA ILE A 62 15.20 -25.60 -10.63
C ILE A 62 14.36 -25.03 -11.77
N PRO A 63 13.69 -25.89 -12.58
CA PRO A 63 12.91 -25.45 -13.72
C PRO A 63 11.52 -24.90 -13.31
N ASP A 64 10.94 -24.05 -14.18
CA ASP A 64 9.64 -23.40 -13.90
C ASP A 64 8.49 -24.42 -13.72
N GLU A 65 8.56 -25.58 -14.34
CA GLU A 65 7.51 -26.63 -14.31
C GLU A 65 7.29 -27.23 -12.91
N VAL A 66 8.29 -27.11 -12.04
CA VAL A 66 8.20 -27.58 -10.64
C VAL A 66 8.12 -26.42 -9.65
N LEU A 67 7.95 -25.18 -10.14
CA LEU A 67 7.80 -23.99 -9.32
C LEU A 67 6.38 -23.45 -9.42
N ARG A 68 5.84 -22.95 -8.29
CA ARG A 68 4.66 -22.09 -8.30
C ARG A 68 4.80 -20.99 -7.25
N PHE A 69 4.14 -19.87 -7.50
CA PHE A 69 4.02 -18.76 -6.58
C PHE A 69 2.60 -18.74 -6.06
N ARG A 70 2.41 -19.12 -4.80
CA ARG A 70 1.10 -19.27 -4.17
C ARG A 70 0.83 -18.08 -3.23
N GLN A 71 -0.23 -17.34 -3.49
CA GLN A 71 -0.68 -16.30 -2.60
C GLN A 71 -1.35 -16.88 -1.36
N HIS A 72 -1.05 -16.36 -0.18
CA HIS A 72 -1.77 -16.72 1.04
C HIS A 72 -3.25 -16.39 0.93
N LEU A 73 -4.11 -17.29 1.33
CA LEU A 73 -5.54 -17.04 1.48
C LEU A 73 -5.79 -16.10 2.68
N PRO A 74 -6.94 -15.39 2.74
CA PRO A 74 -7.20 -14.45 3.83
C PRO A 74 -7.04 -15.02 5.24
N GLY A 75 -7.36 -16.32 5.42
CA GLY A 75 -7.20 -17.01 6.70
C GLY A 75 -5.77 -17.43 7.04
N GLU A 76 -4.85 -17.41 6.07
CA GLU A 76 -3.44 -17.76 6.23
C GLU A 76 -2.55 -16.53 6.43
N MET A 77 -3.06 -15.35 6.07
CA MET A 77 -2.32 -14.09 6.14
C MET A 77 -1.85 -13.80 7.56
N ALA A 78 -0.56 -13.52 7.71
CA ALA A 78 -0.03 -12.98 8.96
C ALA A 78 -0.62 -11.57 9.22
N HIS A 79 -0.91 -11.26 10.49
CA HIS A 79 -1.55 -9.99 10.87
C HIS A 79 -0.78 -8.72 10.48
N TYR A 80 0.51 -8.85 10.22
CA TYR A 80 1.39 -7.76 9.80
C TYR A 80 1.55 -7.64 8.28
N ALA A 81 1.02 -8.58 7.50
CA ALA A 81 1.22 -8.62 6.06
C ALA A 81 0.03 -7.98 5.33
N LEU A 82 0.35 -7.14 4.35
CA LEU A 82 -0.60 -6.60 3.38
C LEU A 82 -0.84 -7.58 2.23
N ASP A 83 0.22 -8.31 1.84
CA ASP A 83 0.19 -9.35 0.81
C ASP A 83 1.32 -10.35 1.10
N CYS A 84 1.09 -11.63 0.86
CA CYS A 84 2.05 -12.68 1.17
C CYS A 84 2.01 -13.78 0.12
N TRP A 85 3.18 -14.19 -0.31
CA TRP A 85 3.37 -15.19 -1.35
C TRP A 85 4.42 -16.21 -0.94
N ASP A 86 4.10 -17.49 -1.13
CA ASP A 86 5.04 -18.58 -1.00
C ASP A 86 5.57 -18.97 -2.37
N VAL A 87 6.87 -19.18 -2.46
CA VAL A 87 7.49 -19.88 -3.58
C VAL A 87 7.59 -21.34 -3.20
N GLU A 88 6.85 -22.16 -3.88
CA GLU A 88 6.79 -23.60 -3.63
C GLU A 88 7.45 -24.38 -4.75
N CYS A 89 8.07 -25.50 -4.38
CA CYS A 89 8.68 -26.45 -5.30
C CYS A 89 7.98 -27.81 -5.21
N LEU A 90 7.64 -28.40 -6.36
CA LEU A 90 7.09 -29.75 -6.43
C LEU A 90 8.20 -30.78 -6.22
N THR A 91 8.06 -31.60 -5.21
CA THR A 91 8.97 -32.68 -4.89
C THR A 91 8.29 -34.03 -5.04
N ASP A 92 9.03 -35.08 -5.45
CA ASP A 92 8.49 -36.43 -5.64
C ASP A 92 7.98 -37.02 -4.31
N GLN A 93 8.60 -36.66 -3.19
CA GLN A 93 8.31 -37.30 -1.90
C GLN A 93 7.22 -36.57 -1.11
N TYR A 94 7.19 -35.21 -1.16
CA TYR A 94 6.35 -34.40 -0.28
C TYR A 94 5.31 -33.56 -1.02
N GLY A 95 5.25 -33.66 -2.37
CA GLY A 95 4.44 -32.76 -3.16
C GLY A 95 4.97 -31.32 -3.15
N TRP A 96 4.09 -30.37 -3.07
CA TRP A 96 4.45 -28.95 -3.01
C TRP A 96 5.02 -28.59 -1.64
N VAL A 97 6.23 -28.04 -1.64
CA VAL A 97 6.95 -27.61 -0.44
C VAL A 97 7.31 -26.14 -0.58
N GLU A 98 6.93 -25.32 0.41
CA GLU A 98 7.37 -23.93 0.51
C GLU A 98 8.89 -23.89 0.72
N ILE A 99 9.57 -23.10 -0.11
CA ILE A 99 11.01 -22.92 -0.06
C ILE A 99 11.41 -21.45 0.19
N ILE A 100 10.56 -20.48 -0.15
CA ILE A 100 10.76 -19.06 0.10
C ILE A 100 9.41 -18.43 0.42
N GLY A 101 9.32 -17.71 1.55
CA GLY A 101 8.18 -16.84 1.87
C GLY A 101 8.53 -15.37 1.57
N ILE A 102 7.62 -14.65 0.93
CA ILE A 102 7.78 -13.23 0.57
C ILE A 102 6.54 -12.47 1.01
N ALA A 103 6.70 -11.52 1.92
CA ALA A 103 5.59 -10.73 2.46
C ALA A 103 5.83 -9.22 2.28
N ASP A 104 4.80 -8.52 1.83
CA ASP A 104 4.72 -7.06 1.92
C ASP A 104 4.14 -6.70 3.30
N ARG A 105 4.93 -6.10 4.16
CA ARG A 105 4.54 -5.71 5.53
C ARG A 105 4.10 -4.25 5.61
N GLY A 106 4.19 -3.51 4.50
CA GLY A 106 3.94 -2.07 4.49
C GLY A 106 4.79 -1.35 5.53
N ASP A 107 4.16 -0.51 6.32
CA ASP A 107 4.77 0.23 7.44
C ASP A 107 4.34 -0.31 8.83
N TYR A 108 3.77 -1.51 8.90
CA TYR A 108 3.21 -2.07 10.14
C TYR A 108 4.18 -1.99 11.32
N ASP A 109 5.41 -2.44 11.14
CA ASP A 109 6.41 -2.46 12.22
C ASP A 109 6.79 -1.05 12.66
N LEU A 110 7.04 -0.14 11.71
CA LEU A 110 7.41 1.25 12.01
C LEU A 110 6.26 1.99 12.70
N THR A 111 5.04 1.79 12.25
CA THR A 111 3.85 2.36 12.87
C THR A 111 3.66 1.86 14.30
N ALA A 112 3.77 0.54 14.51
CA ALA A 112 3.67 -0.04 15.85
C ALA A 112 4.77 0.50 16.78
N HIS A 113 6.02 0.52 16.32
CA HIS A 113 7.14 1.05 17.11
C HIS A 113 6.97 2.54 17.43
N SER A 114 6.56 3.36 16.47
CA SER A 114 6.31 4.80 16.67
C SER A 114 5.23 5.04 17.72
N GLN A 115 4.12 4.31 17.65
CA GLN A 115 3.01 4.41 18.62
C GLN A 115 3.43 4.04 20.04
N PHE A 116 4.23 2.98 20.22
CA PHE A 116 4.63 2.52 21.56
C PHE A 116 5.81 3.30 22.15
N SER A 117 6.72 3.80 21.32
CA SER A 117 7.88 4.59 21.79
C SER A 117 7.61 6.08 21.90
N ASN A 118 6.55 6.61 21.27
CA ASN A 118 6.28 8.02 21.02
C ASN A 118 7.41 8.72 20.24
N GLU A 119 8.19 7.95 19.46
CA GLU A 119 9.24 8.48 18.59
C GLU A 119 8.76 8.47 17.14
N GLU A 120 8.97 9.57 16.43
CA GLU A 120 8.67 9.64 15.00
C GLU A 120 9.75 8.90 14.20
N LEU A 121 9.37 7.75 13.62
CA LEU A 121 10.26 6.91 12.81
C LEU A 121 10.15 7.30 11.33
N SER A 122 10.49 8.54 11.03
CA SER A 122 10.53 9.08 9.67
C SER A 122 11.96 9.35 9.22
N ILE A 123 12.18 9.34 7.90
CA ILE A 123 13.44 9.77 7.29
C ILE A 123 13.19 10.95 6.36
N TYR A 124 14.11 11.88 6.35
CA TYR A 124 14.12 12.96 5.38
C TYR A 124 14.76 12.45 4.08
N ILE A 125 14.04 12.60 2.96
CA ILE A 125 14.56 12.28 1.62
C ILE A 125 14.45 13.55 0.78
N GLU A 126 15.59 14.05 0.32
CA GLU A 126 15.64 15.13 -0.66
C GLU A 126 15.47 14.53 -2.06
N PHE A 127 14.54 15.05 -2.82
CA PHE A 127 14.35 14.62 -4.22
C PHE A 127 15.39 15.31 -5.11
N ASP A 128 15.96 14.59 -6.07
CA ASP A 128 16.91 15.14 -7.05
C ASP A 128 16.29 16.31 -7.85
N GLU A 129 14.98 16.22 -8.11
CA GLU A 129 14.21 17.30 -8.72
C GLU A 129 13.02 17.67 -7.82
N PRO A 130 12.67 18.97 -7.71
CA PRO A 130 11.53 19.42 -6.91
C PRO A 130 10.22 18.81 -7.40
N LYS A 131 9.50 18.12 -6.51
CA LYS A 131 8.16 17.62 -6.78
C LYS A 131 7.14 18.71 -6.48
N LEU A 132 6.48 19.23 -7.52
CA LEU A 132 5.39 20.17 -7.35
C LEU A 132 4.13 19.42 -6.90
N VAL A 133 3.65 19.76 -5.71
CA VAL A 133 2.40 19.23 -5.15
C VAL A 133 1.41 20.39 -5.01
N SER A 134 0.25 20.26 -5.64
CA SER A 134 -0.87 21.18 -5.40
C SER A 134 -1.64 20.71 -4.19
N LYS A 135 -1.72 21.55 -3.15
CA LYS A 135 -2.46 21.25 -1.92
C LYS A 135 -3.43 22.36 -1.61
N THR A 136 -4.69 22.01 -1.36
CA THR A 136 -5.69 22.93 -0.85
C THR A 136 -5.58 23.00 0.67
N ILE A 137 -5.42 24.19 1.20
CA ILE A 137 -5.32 24.42 2.65
C ILE A 137 -6.34 25.44 3.11
N VAL A 138 -6.92 25.23 4.28
CA VAL A 138 -7.79 26.22 4.92
C VAL A 138 -6.94 27.14 5.80
N LYS A 139 -7.01 28.46 5.54
CA LYS A 139 -6.35 29.47 6.37
C LYS A 139 -7.41 30.35 7.01
N PRO A 140 -7.75 30.14 8.29
CA PRO A 140 -8.71 31.00 8.97
C PRO A 140 -8.19 32.43 9.08
N ASN A 141 -9.06 33.41 8.79
CA ASN A 141 -8.72 34.79 9.03
C ASN A 141 -8.84 35.09 10.55
N LEU A 142 -7.72 35.02 11.26
CA LEU A 142 -7.67 35.11 12.71
C LEU A 142 -8.25 36.43 13.27
N LYS A 143 -8.25 37.54 12.51
CA LYS A 143 -8.85 38.80 12.91
C LYS A 143 -10.37 38.77 12.98
N LEU A 144 -11.00 37.98 12.12
CA LEU A 144 -12.45 37.78 12.10
C LEU A 144 -12.85 36.55 12.93
N PHE A 145 -12.02 35.53 12.93
CA PHE A 145 -12.27 34.24 13.56
C PHE A 145 -12.44 34.33 15.08
N GLY A 146 -11.53 34.99 15.75
CA GLY A 146 -11.58 35.16 17.20
C GLY A 146 -12.85 35.87 17.70
N PRO A 147 -13.20 37.04 17.19
CA PRO A 147 -14.42 37.74 17.56
C PRO A 147 -15.72 37.01 17.20
N ALA A 148 -15.72 36.26 16.09
CA ALA A 148 -16.91 35.50 15.61
C ALA A 148 -17.20 34.29 16.49
N PHE A 149 -16.18 33.49 16.83
CA PHE A 149 -16.36 32.23 17.53
C PHE A 149 -15.95 32.24 19.00
N LYS A 150 -15.37 33.32 19.48
CA LYS A 150 -15.02 33.53 20.91
C LYS A 150 -14.37 32.30 21.56
N GLY A 151 -15.02 31.70 22.56
CA GLY A 151 -14.52 30.52 23.29
C GLY A 151 -14.37 29.24 22.48
N ASP A 152 -15.11 29.11 21.39
CA ASP A 152 -15.07 27.92 20.53
C ASP A 152 -13.98 27.99 19.46
N SER A 153 -13.33 29.16 19.31
CA SER A 153 -12.23 29.35 18.35
C SER A 153 -11.14 28.28 18.38
N PRO A 154 -10.66 27.82 19.56
CA PRO A 154 -9.64 26.77 19.62
C PRO A 154 -10.14 25.43 19.11
N LYS A 155 -11.38 25.02 19.48
CA LYS A 155 -11.99 23.76 19.04
C LYS A 155 -12.15 23.73 17.54
N ILE A 156 -12.70 24.81 16.95
CA ILE A 156 -12.90 24.94 15.50
C ILE A 156 -11.56 24.93 14.76
N LYS A 157 -10.54 25.58 15.30
CA LYS A 157 -9.19 25.57 14.72
C LYS A 157 -8.62 24.16 14.69
N THR A 158 -8.67 23.43 15.80
CA THR A 158 -8.20 22.04 15.89
C THR A 158 -8.95 21.15 14.90
N TYR A 159 -10.26 21.31 14.77
CA TYR A 159 -11.04 20.58 13.79
C TYR A 159 -10.57 20.86 12.35
N ILE A 160 -10.40 22.13 11.97
CA ILE A 160 -9.92 22.51 10.63
C ILE A 160 -8.52 21.93 10.37
N GLU A 161 -7.64 21.90 11.37
CA GLU A 161 -6.28 21.36 11.25
C GLU A 161 -6.25 19.83 11.18
N SER A 162 -7.32 19.15 11.62
CA SER A 162 -7.44 17.68 11.57
C SER A 162 -8.04 17.16 10.27
N LEU A 163 -8.56 18.03 9.39
CA LEU A 163 -9.20 17.63 8.13
C LEU A 163 -8.17 17.04 7.16
N SER A 164 -8.53 15.94 6.55
CA SER A 164 -7.81 15.34 5.42
C SER A 164 -7.92 16.23 4.17
N ASP A 165 -7.04 16.00 3.18
CA ASP A 165 -7.05 16.78 1.94
C ASP A 165 -8.40 16.65 1.18
N ASP A 166 -9.03 15.48 1.20
CA ASP A 166 -10.34 15.25 0.57
C ASP A 166 -11.47 16.00 1.31
N GLU A 167 -11.45 16.01 2.64
CA GLU A 167 -12.41 16.76 3.45
C GLU A 167 -12.26 18.27 3.26
N VAL A 168 -11.03 18.77 3.11
CA VAL A 168 -10.76 20.17 2.80
C VAL A 168 -11.32 20.55 1.42
N ILE A 169 -11.23 19.68 0.43
CA ILE A 169 -11.79 19.90 -0.90
C ILE A 169 -13.33 19.94 -0.82
N ALA A 170 -13.95 18.97 -0.13
CA ALA A 170 -15.39 18.92 0.06
C ALA A 170 -15.90 20.16 0.82
N LEU A 171 -15.20 20.59 1.86
CA LEU A 171 -15.51 21.81 2.60
C LEU A 171 -15.45 23.06 1.73
N LYS A 172 -14.46 23.15 0.85
CA LYS A 172 -14.35 24.25 -0.12
C LYS A 172 -15.55 24.28 -1.06
N GLU A 173 -15.90 23.15 -1.66
CA GLU A 173 -17.05 23.03 -2.58
C GLU A 173 -18.36 23.41 -1.89
N GLN A 174 -18.55 22.97 -0.64
CA GLN A 174 -19.73 23.32 0.14
C GLN A 174 -19.80 24.81 0.43
N ILE A 175 -18.69 25.45 0.84
CA ILE A 175 -18.65 26.90 1.09
C ILE A 175 -18.88 27.70 -0.20
N GLU A 176 -18.33 27.25 -1.33
CA GLU A 176 -18.53 27.91 -2.63
C GLU A 176 -19.96 27.80 -3.13
N SER A 177 -20.67 26.68 -2.87
CA SER A 177 -22.05 26.46 -3.31
C SER A 177 -23.10 27.05 -2.36
N GLU A 178 -22.91 26.92 -1.04
CA GLU A 178 -23.90 27.28 -0.02
C GLU A 178 -23.56 28.57 0.74
N GLY A 179 -22.34 29.08 0.56
CA GLY A 179 -21.82 30.27 1.25
C GLY A 179 -21.58 30.07 2.74
N LYS A 180 -21.79 28.88 3.28
CA LYS A 180 -21.62 28.54 4.69
C LYS A 180 -21.31 27.06 4.89
N PHE A 181 -20.69 26.77 6.02
CA PHE A 181 -20.52 25.43 6.55
C PHE A 181 -21.03 25.40 7.99
N ILE A 182 -21.75 24.34 8.37
CA ILE A 182 -22.26 24.17 9.73
C ILE A 182 -21.42 23.07 10.39
N LEU A 183 -20.80 23.41 11.50
CA LEU A 183 -20.02 22.48 12.34
C LEU A 183 -20.78 22.24 13.65
N GLU A 184 -21.12 20.99 13.91
CA GLU A 184 -21.64 20.56 15.19
C GLU A 184 -20.43 20.23 16.08
N LEU A 185 -20.29 20.94 17.20
CA LEU A 185 -19.24 20.69 18.18
C LEU A 185 -19.85 19.91 19.33
N ASP A 186 -19.31 18.72 19.59
CA ASP A 186 -19.63 17.97 20.79
C ASP A 186 -19.20 18.76 22.04
N ASN A 187 -20.08 18.82 23.03
CA ASN A 187 -19.88 19.58 24.27
C ASN A 187 -18.89 18.87 25.22
#